data_c93ee28038dc610c8ae13711c449393e
#
_entry.id   c93ee28038dc610c8ae13711c449393e
#
_cell.length_a   1.000
_cell.length_b   1.000
_cell.length_c   1.000
_cell.angle_alpha   90.00
_cell.angle_beta   90.00
_cell.angle_gamma   90.00
#
_symmetry.space_group_name_H-M   'P 1'
#
loop_
_entity.id
_entity.type
_entity.pdbx_description
1 polymer ?
#
loop_
_entity_poly.entity_id
_entity_poly.type
_entity_poly.pdbx_seq_one_letter_code
_entity_poly.pdbx_strand_id
1 'polypeptide(L)'
;ALAAAYDELTEDVEYEKRADFVEKLFLRAKRPVRSLLDLACGTGTMTELFARRGYTVTGVDYSPEMLAQAQQKLAAFDPPPLLLCQSMPQLRLLEPVDAAICCLDSINYLARARDVQRTFARLYGTIAPGGSLVFDVHSVSKMEALDGEVLLDEREDVFCLWRTRYRKNVKMLDYEVDLFRLRSDGAWERDFEEHHQRAYAVEELTAWLEEAGFTAIRTHGELKLRRANERDGRIYFSCIRK
;
A
#
# COMPACT_ATOMS: atom_id res chain seq x y z
N ALA A 1 15.31 3.12 9.44
CA ALA A 1 14.94 3.02 10.85
C ALA A 1 13.49 2.55 11.03
N LEU A 2 12.54 3.20 10.35
CA LEU A 2 11.11 2.88 10.44
C LEU A 2 10.81 1.39 10.14
N ALA A 3 11.50 0.77 9.18
CA ALA A 3 11.26 -0.62 8.80
C ALA A 3 11.37 -1.61 9.98
N ALA A 4 12.24 -1.35 10.95
CA ALA A 4 12.43 -2.22 12.12
C ALA A 4 11.29 -2.11 13.17
N ALA A 5 10.60 -0.97 13.21
CA ALA A 5 9.49 -0.70 14.14
C ALA A 5 8.12 -0.74 13.43
N TYR A 6 8.11 -0.95 12.11
CA TYR A 6 6.91 -0.78 11.29
C TYR A 6 5.77 -1.71 11.71
N ASP A 7 6.06 -2.97 11.96
CA ASP A 7 5.03 -3.94 12.35
C ASP A 7 4.41 -3.60 13.70
N GLU A 8 5.22 -3.14 14.66
CA GLU A 8 4.75 -2.69 15.97
C GLU A 8 3.87 -1.44 15.87
N LEU A 9 4.28 -0.44 15.06
CA LEU A 9 3.52 0.78 14.83
C LEU A 9 2.24 0.56 13.99
N THR A 10 2.08 -0.60 13.38
CA THR A 10 0.93 -0.93 12.53
C THR A 10 0.08 -2.09 13.06
N GLU A 11 0.23 -2.48 14.32
CA GLU A 11 -0.56 -3.56 14.95
C GLU A 11 -2.08 -3.33 14.88
N ASP A 12 -2.51 -2.08 14.97
CA ASP A 12 -3.94 -1.66 14.91
C ASP A 12 -4.48 -1.51 13.50
N VAL A 13 -3.71 -1.81 12.45
CA VAL A 13 -4.12 -1.68 11.04
C VAL A 13 -5.09 -2.78 10.60
N GLU A 14 -5.67 -3.58 11.43
CA GLU A 14 -6.71 -4.58 11.09
C GLU A 14 -6.43 -5.34 9.75
N TYR A 15 -5.18 -5.81 9.56
CA TYR A 15 -4.72 -6.44 8.33
C TYR A 15 -5.61 -7.60 7.84
N GLU A 16 -6.11 -8.45 8.77
CA GLU A 16 -7.03 -9.55 8.46
C GLU A 16 -8.33 -9.05 7.82
N LYS A 17 -8.94 -7.99 8.39
CA LYS A 17 -10.16 -7.39 7.82
C LYS A 17 -9.91 -6.78 6.44
N ARG A 18 -8.71 -6.23 6.23
CA ARG A 18 -8.31 -5.70 4.91
C ARG A 18 -8.16 -6.82 3.90
N ALA A 19 -7.51 -7.91 4.27
CA ALA A 19 -7.38 -9.09 3.41
C ALA A 19 -8.77 -9.68 3.07
N ASP A 20 -9.66 -9.84 4.05
CA ASP A 20 -11.05 -10.27 3.84
C ASP A 20 -11.81 -9.36 2.88
N PHE A 21 -11.60 -8.05 3.01
CA PHE A 21 -12.25 -7.09 2.13
C PHE A 21 -11.72 -7.18 0.69
N VAL A 22 -10.41 -7.29 0.53
CA VAL A 22 -9.75 -7.47 -0.77
C VAL A 22 -10.25 -8.74 -1.46
N GLU A 23 -10.36 -9.87 -0.75
CA GLU A 23 -10.90 -11.12 -1.31
C GLU A 23 -12.34 -10.96 -1.81
N LYS A 24 -13.19 -10.22 -1.08
CA LYS A 24 -14.56 -9.89 -1.55
C LYS A 24 -14.53 -9.10 -2.87
N LEU A 25 -13.52 -8.25 -3.08
CA LEU A 25 -13.35 -7.52 -4.32
C LEU A 25 -12.85 -8.43 -5.46
N PHE A 26 -12.02 -9.44 -5.16
CA PHE A 26 -11.56 -10.45 -6.13
C PHE A 26 -12.72 -11.29 -6.71
N LEU A 27 -13.82 -11.46 -6.00
CA LEU A 27 -15.00 -12.15 -6.53
C LEU A 27 -15.57 -11.51 -7.81
N ARG A 28 -15.14 -10.30 -8.15
CA ARG A 28 -15.50 -9.61 -9.39
C ARG A 28 -14.55 -9.88 -10.55
N ALA A 29 -13.41 -10.47 -10.29
CA ALA A 29 -12.49 -10.90 -11.34
C ALA A 29 -13.20 -11.88 -12.28
N LYS A 30 -12.84 -11.83 -13.58
CA LYS A 30 -13.40 -12.73 -14.59
C LYS A 30 -12.65 -14.06 -14.66
N ARG A 31 -11.74 -14.28 -13.73
CA ARG A 31 -10.94 -15.50 -13.57
C ARG A 31 -10.70 -15.78 -12.09
N PRO A 32 -10.48 -17.05 -11.70
CA PRO A 32 -10.05 -17.37 -10.35
C PRO A 32 -8.70 -16.69 -10.03
N VAL A 33 -8.58 -16.13 -8.84
CA VAL A 33 -7.33 -15.55 -8.35
C VAL A 33 -6.57 -16.63 -7.59
N ARG A 34 -5.37 -16.98 -8.08
CA ARG A 34 -4.45 -17.93 -7.45
C ARG A 34 -3.06 -17.32 -7.25
N SER A 35 -2.62 -16.52 -8.21
CA SER A 35 -1.37 -15.77 -8.16
C SER A 35 -1.64 -14.30 -7.89
N LEU A 36 -0.89 -13.72 -6.96
CA LEU A 36 -1.09 -12.37 -6.43
C LEU A 36 0.22 -11.59 -6.43
N LEU A 37 0.18 -10.37 -6.94
CA LEU A 37 1.22 -9.37 -6.73
C LEU A 37 0.82 -8.49 -5.54
N ASP A 38 1.68 -8.40 -4.53
CA ASP A 38 1.61 -7.41 -3.46
C ASP A 38 2.61 -6.29 -3.76
N LEU A 39 2.14 -5.18 -4.32
CA LEU A 39 2.95 -4.06 -4.78
C LEU A 39 3.08 -3.03 -3.65
N ALA A 40 4.32 -2.65 -3.33
CA ALA A 40 4.71 -1.92 -2.12
C ALA A 40 4.37 -2.74 -0.86
N CYS A 41 4.88 -3.96 -0.82
CA CYS A 41 4.55 -4.95 0.22
C CYS A 41 5.14 -4.60 1.61
N GLY A 42 6.07 -3.64 1.69
CA GLY A 42 6.71 -3.24 2.94
C GLY A 42 7.37 -4.42 3.65
N THR A 43 7.06 -4.60 4.92
CA THR A 43 7.54 -5.72 5.76
C THR A 43 6.83 -7.05 5.49
N GLY A 44 5.95 -7.11 4.47
CA GLY A 44 5.35 -8.34 3.97
C GLY A 44 4.15 -8.87 4.76
N THR A 45 3.52 -8.08 5.62
CA THR A 45 2.36 -8.54 6.43
C THR A 45 1.18 -8.97 5.56
N MET A 46 0.81 -8.18 4.53
CA MET A 46 -0.23 -8.61 3.58
C MET A 46 0.23 -9.80 2.73
N THR A 47 1.50 -9.81 2.30
CA THR A 47 2.11 -10.95 1.58
C THR A 47 1.98 -12.24 2.39
N GLU A 48 2.33 -12.20 3.68
CA GLU A 48 2.21 -13.35 4.60
C GLU A 48 0.77 -13.84 4.71
N LEU A 49 -0.18 -12.92 4.96
CA LEU A 49 -1.59 -13.26 5.10
C LEU A 49 -2.14 -13.97 3.86
N PHE A 50 -1.88 -13.45 2.68
CA PHE A 50 -2.33 -14.07 1.45
C PHE A 50 -1.61 -15.39 1.16
N ALA A 51 -0.33 -15.51 1.48
CA ALA A 51 0.39 -16.79 1.37
C ALA A 51 -0.20 -17.86 2.29
N ARG A 52 -0.54 -17.50 3.55
CA ARG A 52 -1.25 -18.39 4.50
C ARG A 52 -2.64 -18.81 4.00
N ARG A 53 -3.31 -17.96 3.21
CA ARG A 53 -4.60 -18.27 2.58
C ARG A 53 -4.48 -19.09 1.29
N GLY A 54 -3.26 -19.50 0.91
CA GLY A 54 -3.00 -20.40 -0.22
C GLY A 54 -2.79 -19.70 -1.56
N TYR A 55 -2.59 -18.38 -1.59
CA TYR A 55 -2.20 -17.70 -2.81
C TYR A 55 -0.70 -17.86 -3.07
N THR A 56 -0.32 -17.96 -4.34
CA THR A 56 1.09 -17.79 -4.76
C THR A 56 1.38 -16.29 -4.84
N VAL A 57 2.11 -15.74 -3.86
CA VAL A 57 2.32 -14.31 -3.73
C VAL A 57 3.72 -13.90 -4.18
N THR A 58 3.80 -12.81 -4.93
CA THR A 58 5.04 -12.08 -5.21
C THR A 58 4.95 -10.71 -4.53
N GLY A 59 5.83 -10.45 -3.58
CA GLY A 59 5.96 -9.13 -2.93
C GLY A 59 6.97 -8.26 -3.68
N VAL A 60 6.62 -7.01 -3.88
CA VAL A 60 7.50 -6.00 -4.51
C VAL A 60 7.54 -4.77 -3.64
N ASP A 61 8.74 -4.36 -3.26
CA ASP A 61 8.97 -3.07 -2.59
C ASP A 61 10.24 -2.42 -3.13
N TYR A 62 10.37 -1.10 -2.97
CA TYR A 62 11.58 -0.41 -3.40
C TYR A 62 12.64 -0.30 -2.29
N SER A 63 12.25 -0.49 -1.02
CA SER A 63 13.12 -0.43 0.15
C SER A 63 13.75 -1.79 0.45
N PRO A 64 15.08 -1.92 0.34
CA PRO A 64 15.79 -3.13 0.76
C PRO A 64 15.60 -3.44 2.25
N GLU A 65 15.46 -2.41 3.09
CA GLU A 65 15.25 -2.56 4.54
C GLU A 65 13.90 -3.18 4.85
N MET A 66 12.82 -2.76 4.16
CA MET A 66 11.51 -3.37 4.27
C MET A 66 11.53 -4.83 3.81
N LEU A 67 12.16 -5.09 2.66
CA LEU A 67 12.27 -6.45 2.14
C LEU A 67 13.10 -7.38 3.02
N ALA A 68 14.10 -6.85 3.75
CA ALA A 68 14.84 -7.66 4.72
C ALA A 68 13.95 -8.12 5.89
N GLN A 69 13.04 -7.28 6.38
CA GLN A 69 12.03 -7.68 7.37
C GLN A 69 11.03 -8.69 6.78
N ALA A 70 10.54 -8.43 5.55
CA ALA A 70 9.66 -9.33 4.85
C ALA A 70 10.29 -10.72 4.65
N GLN A 71 11.57 -10.79 4.27
CA GLN A 71 12.30 -12.04 4.09
C GLN A 71 12.36 -12.87 5.38
N GLN A 72 12.63 -12.23 6.51
CA GLN A 72 12.64 -12.90 7.82
C GLN A 72 11.24 -13.45 8.16
N LYS A 73 10.21 -12.63 8.00
CA LYS A 73 8.81 -12.99 8.27
C LYS A 73 8.35 -14.18 7.42
N LEU A 74 8.75 -14.21 6.16
CA LEU A 74 8.31 -15.20 5.17
C LEU A 74 9.20 -16.45 5.10
N ALA A 75 10.28 -16.52 5.88
CA ALA A 75 11.24 -17.63 5.84
C ALA A 75 10.66 -19.00 6.23
N ALA A 76 9.54 -19.01 6.95
CA ALA A 76 8.87 -20.25 7.36
C ALA A 76 8.03 -20.93 6.26
N PHE A 77 7.82 -20.25 5.13
CA PHE A 77 7.08 -20.84 4.00
C PHE A 77 7.99 -21.73 3.14
N ASP A 78 7.43 -22.78 2.55
CA ASP A 78 8.13 -23.68 1.63
C ASP A 78 7.27 -23.94 0.37
N PRO A 79 7.61 -23.41 -0.80
CA PRO A 79 8.61 -22.35 -1.00
C PRO A 79 8.17 -20.99 -0.43
N PRO A 80 9.12 -20.14 -0.03
CA PRO A 80 8.77 -18.81 0.43
C PRO A 80 8.24 -17.94 -0.73
N PRO A 81 7.36 -16.95 -0.46
CA PRO A 81 6.94 -15.96 -1.43
C PRO A 81 8.14 -15.25 -2.06
N LEU A 82 8.06 -15.00 -3.37
CA LEU A 82 9.10 -14.28 -4.10
C LEU A 82 9.09 -12.80 -3.68
N LEU A 83 10.26 -12.27 -3.32
CA LEU A 83 10.44 -10.85 -3.02
C LEU A 83 11.33 -10.18 -4.05
N LEU A 84 10.91 -9.02 -4.59
CA LEU A 84 11.63 -8.28 -5.60
C LEU A 84 11.81 -6.81 -5.19
N CYS A 85 13.05 -6.32 -5.25
CA CYS A 85 13.37 -4.91 -4.99
C CYS A 85 13.17 -4.09 -6.26
N GLN A 86 12.00 -3.45 -6.41
CA GLN A 86 11.66 -2.63 -7.57
C GLN A 86 10.77 -1.45 -7.15
N SER A 87 10.89 -0.31 -7.83
CA SER A 87 9.94 0.79 -7.68
C SER A 87 8.66 0.52 -8.50
N MET A 88 7.53 1.00 -8.03
CA MET A 88 6.23 0.83 -8.70
C MET A 88 6.24 1.23 -10.18
N PRO A 89 6.82 2.39 -10.61
CA PRO A 89 6.86 2.78 -12.03
C PRO A 89 7.79 1.92 -12.89
N GLN A 90 8.63 1.09 -12.27
CA GLN A 90 9.59 0.21 -12.95
C GLN A 90 9.21 -1.27 -12.85
N LEU A 91 8.02 -1.57 -12.29
CA LEU A 91 7.52 -2.92 -12.10
C LEU A 91 7.67 -3.79 -13.36
N ARG A 92 8.25 -4.98 -13.15
CA ARG A 92 8.38 -6.04 -14.17
C ARG A 92 8.31 -7.38 -13.48
N LEU A 93 7.40 -8.23 -13.92
CA LEU A 93 7.38 -9.66 -13.58
C LEU A 93 7.61 -10.48 -14.84
N LEU A 94 8.17 -11.68 -14.68
CA LEU A 94 8.38 -12.63 -15.78
C LEU A 94 7.07 -13.24 -16.24
N GLU A 95 6.19 -13.55 -15.32
CA GLU A 95 4.90 -14.17 -15.56
C GLU A 95 3.77 -13.25 -15.09
N PRO A 96 2.64 -13.23 -15.80
CA PRO A 96 1.48 -12.45 -15.37
C PRO A 96 0.83 -13.08 -14.13
N VAL A 97 0.23 -12.24 -13.29
CA VAL A 97 -0.52 -12.65 -12.09
C VAL A 97 -2.03 -12.52 -12.30
N ASP A 98 -2.82 -13.28 -11.53
CA ASP A 98 -4.29 -13.21 -11.60
C ASP A 98 -4.85 -11.94 -10.98
N ALA A 99 -4.17 -11.41 -9.95
CA ALA A 99 -4.54 -10.14 -9.34
C ALA A 99 -3.31 -9.39 -8.81
N ALA A 100 -3.48 -8.10 -8.59
CA ALA A 100 -2.52 -7.27 -7.88
C ALA A 100 -3.23 -6.46 -6.79
N ILE A 101 -2.52 -6.26 -5.67
CA ILE A 101 -2.91 -5.34 -4.60
C ILE A 101 -1.82 -4.28 -4.42
N CYS A 102 -2.22 -3.11 -3.93
CA CYS A 102 -1.31 -2.06 -3.48
C CYS A 102 -2.01 -1.36 -2.30
N CYS A 103 -1.74 -1.84 -1.10
CA CYS A 103 -2.47 -1.48 0.11
C CYS A 103 -1.77 -0.37 0.91
N LEU A 104 -2.52 0.19 1.87
CA LEU A 104 -2.02 1.18 2.83
C LEU A 104 -1.43 2.43 2.16
N ASP A 105 -2.27 3.08 1.33
CA ASP A 105 -1.99 4.38 0.69
C ASP A 105 -0.66 4.49 -0.06
N SER A 106 -0.04 3.37 -0.43
CA SER A 106 1.25 3.35 -1.10
C SER A 106 1.28 4.15 -2.41
N ILE A 107 0.16 4.23 -3.16
CA ILE A 107 0.03 5.07 -4.37
C ILE A 107 0.24 6.56 -4.05
N ASN A 108 -0.11 7.03 -2.86
CA ASN A 108 0.09 8.43 -2.48
C ASN A 108 1.57 8.82 -2.39
N TYR A 109 2.49 7.88 -2.19
CA TYR A 109 3.93 8.13 -2.22
C TYR A 109 4.48 8.45 -3.63
N LEU A 110 3.72 8.19 -4.68
CA LEU A 110 4.08 8.61 -6.03
C LEU A 110 3.74 10.10 -6.21
N ALA A 111 4.67 10.98 -5.89
CA ALA A 111 4.46 12.44 -5.89
C ALA A 111 4.15 13.03 -7.29
N ARG A 112 4.48 12.33 -8.38
CA ARG A 112 4.30 12.80 -9.75
C ARG A 112 3.22 12.01 -10.47
N ALA A 113 2.25 12.70 -11.08
CA ALA A 113 1.17 12.07 -11.86
C ALA A 113 1.67 11.05 -12.89
N ARG A 114 2.75 11.39 -13.62
CA ARG A 114 3.37 10.49 -14.62
C ARG A 114 3.83 9.17 -14.02
N ASP A 115 4.24 9.14 -12.74
CA ASP A 115 4.71 7.92 -12.10
C ASP A 115 3.53 7.02 -11.72
N VAL A 116 2.37 7.61 -11.35
CA VAL A 116 1.11 6.87 -11.16
C VAL A 116 0.62 6.28 -12.48
N GLN A 117 0.55 7.10 -13.54
CA GLN A 117 0.15 6.64 -14.88
C GLN A 117 1.04 5.50 -15.36
N ARG A 118 2.37 5.61 -15.18
CA ARG A 118 3.32 4.57 -15.53
C ARG A 118 3.11 3.31 -14.69
N THR A 119 2.84 3.45 -13.39
CA THR A 119 2.53 2.32 -12.50
C THR A 119 1.27 1.60 -12.96
N PHE A 120 0.19 2.31 -13.29
CA PHE A 120 -1.04 1.69 -13.80
C PHE A 120 -0.82 0.98 -15.14
N ALA A 121 -0.03 1.57 -16.05
CA ALA A 121 0.32 0.91 -17.31
C ALA A 121 1.16 -0.38 -17.07
N ARG A 122 2.07 -0.37 -16.08
CA ARG A 122 2.84 -1.56 -15.70
C ARG A 122 1.94 -2.63 -15.08
N LEU A 123 1.08 -2.25 -14.14
CA LEU A 123 0.09 -3.16 -13.55
C LEU A 123 -0.83 -3.79 -14.59
N TYR A 124 -1.30 -2.98 -15.55
CA TYR A 124 -2.09 -3.51 -16.66
C TYR A 124 -1.33 -4.58 -17.45
N GLY A 125 -0.05 -4.35 -17.75
CA GLY A 125 0.80 -5.33 -18.42
C GLY A 125 1.12 -6.58 -17.60
N THR A 126 1.11 -6.47 -16.27
CA THR A 126 1.48 -7.53 -15.32
C THR A 126 0.30 -8.43 -14.94
N ILE A 127 -0.90 -7.89 -14.82
CA ILE A 127 -2.10 -8.65 -14.47
C ILE A 127 -2.58 -9.40 -15.72
N ALA A 128 -2.97 -10.65 -15.61
CA ALA A 128 -3.51 -11.44 -16.71
C ALA A 128 -4.88 -10.92 -17.18
N PRO A 129 -5.29 -11.11 -18.46
CA PRO A 129 -6.61 -10.71 -18.93
C PRO A 129 -7.73 -11.27 -18.06
N GLY A 130 -8.71 -10.44 -17.71
CA GLY A 130 -9.78 -10.79 -16.76
C GLY A 130 -9.39 -10.74 -15.30
N GLY A 131 -8.13 -10.50 -14.99
CA GLY A 131 -7.62 -10.36 -13.62
C GLY A 131 -7.97 -9.02 -12.97
N SER A 132 -7.74 -8.90 -11.67
CA SER A 132 -8.19 -7.79 -10.84
C SER A 132 -7.03 -6.96 -10.29
N LEU A 133 -7.22 -5.64 -10.23
CA LEU A 133 -6.40 -4.73 -9.42
C LEU A 133 -7.23 -4.18 -8.28
N VAL A 134 -6.69 -4.21 -7.06
CA VAL A 134 -7.25 -3.55 -5.88
C VAL A 134 -6.17 -2.70 -5.23
N PHE A 135 -6.45 -1.43 -4.97
CA PHE A 135 -5.56 -0.57 -4.21
C PHE A 135 -6.36 0.43 -3.38
N ASP A 136 -5.71 1.06 -2.43
CA ASP A 136 -6.32 2.13 -1.67
C ASP A 136 -5.44 3.39 -1.62
N VAL A 137 -6.10 4.51 -1.36
CA VAL A 137 -5.47 5.81 -1.18
C VAL A 137 -6.10 6.55 0.00
N HIS A 138 -5.35 7.42 0.64
CA HIS A 138 -5.93 8.47 1.46
C HIS A 138 -6.71 9.45 0.58
N SER A 139 -7.89 9.83 1.03
CA SER A 139 -8.69 10.83 0.34
C SER A 139 -8.06 12.22 0.47
N VAL A 140 -8.42 13.12 -0.46
CA VAL A 140 -7.99 14.53 -0.38
C VAL A 140 -8.42 15.16 0.94
N SER A 141 -9.68 14.93 1.36
CA SER A 141 -10.23 15.46 2.62
C SER A 141 -9.49 14.95 3.86
N LYS A 142 -9.05 13.68 3.87
CA LYS A 142 -8.23 13.13 4.96
C LYS A 142 -6.87 13.81 5.03
N MET A 143 -6.21 14.00 3.88
CA MET A 143 -4.91 14.66 3.84
C MET A 143 -4.99 16.15 4.21
N GLU A 144 -6.04 16.84 3.78
CA GLU A 144 -6.29 18.23 4.19
C GLU A 144 -6.55 18.34 5.70
N ALA A 145 -7.27 17.41 6.28
CA ALA A 145 -7.56 17.40 7.72
C ALA A 145 -6.32 17.10 8.59
N LEU A 146 -5.27 16.54 8.01
CA LEU A 146 -4.00 16.30 8.71
C LEU A 146 -3.07 17.53 8.73
N ASP A 147 -3.45 18.66 8.12
CA ASP A 147 -2.60 19.86 8.10
C ASP A 147 -2.33 20.42 9.49
N GLY A 148 -1.07 20.46 9.88
CA GLY A 148 -0.64 20.97 11.18
C GLY A 148 -0.88 20.03 12.37
N GLU A 149 -1.30 18.80 12.13
CA GLU A 149 -1.51 17.81 13.19
C GLU A 149 -0.18 17.25 13.71
N VAL A 150 -0.20 16.88 14.98
CA VAL A 150 0.87 16.15 15.66
C VAL A 150 0.28 14.86 16.18
N LEU A 151 0.71 13.75 15.61
CA LEU A 151 0.25 12.42 15.98
C LEU A 151 1.34 11.73 16.81
N LEU A 152 0.93 11.05 17.85
CA LEU A 152 1.79 10.34 18.77
C LEU A 152 1.38 8.87 18.80
N ASP A 153 2.35 7.98 18.64
CA ASP A 153 2.20 6.55 18.89
C ASP A 153 3.26 6.16 19.94
N GLU A 154 2.80 5.72 21.11
CA GLU A 154 3.63 5.32 22.23
C GLU A 154 3.42 3.84 22.53
N ARG A 155 4.50 3.08 22.42
CA ARG A 155 4.57 1.65 22.75
C ARG A 155 5.63 1.46 23.83
N GLU A 156 5.80 0.23 24.33
CA GLU A 156 6.74 -0.07 25.42
C GLU A 156 8.19 0.32 25.06
N ASP A 157 8.65 -0.08 23.87
CA ASP A 157 10.04 0.11 23.42
C ASP A 157 10.17 1.07 22.23
N VAL A 158 9.04 1.64 21.74
CA VAL A 158 8.98 2.54 20.58
C VAL A 158 8.11 3.75 20.89
N PHE A 159 8.61 4.92 20.55
CA PHE A 159 7.86 6.16 20.60
C PHE A 159 7.99 6.85 19.25
N CYS A 160 6.89 7.14 18.59
CA CYS A 160 6.85 7.73 17.26
C CYS A 160 6.04 9.02 17.25
N LEU A 161 6.66 10.11 16.83
CA LEU A 161 6.04 11.41 16.70
C LEU A 161 5.97 11.81 15.25
N TRP A 162 4.76 12.03 14.75
CA TRP A 162 4.49 12.47 13.39
C TRP A 162 4.04 13.92 13.41
N ARG A 163 4.74 14.81 12.70
CA ARG A 163 4.28 16.16 12.43
C ARG A 163 3.90 16.26 10.96
N THR A 164 2.75 16.84 10.69
CA THR A 164 2.20 16.86 9.34
C THR A 164 2.03 18.30 8.83
N ARG A 165 2.23 18.48 7.53
CA ARG A 165 2.00 19.75 6.84
C ARG A 165 1.42 19.50 5.45
N TYR A 166 0.21 19.98 5.21
CA TYR A 166 -0.40 19.88 3.88
C TYR A 166 -0.16 21.13 3.06
N ARG A 167 0.49 20.98 1.91
CA ARG A 167 0.75 22.05 0.96
C ARG A 167 -0.31 22.04 -0.14
N LYS A 168 -1.39 22.79 0.06
CA LYS A 168 -2.60 22.80 -0.77
C LYS A 168 -2.32 23.10 -2.25
N ASN A 169 -1.40 24.04 -2.57
CA ASN A 169 -1.08 24.45 -3.93
C ASN A 169 -0.46 23.33 -4.79
N VAL A 170 0.20 22.37 -4.17
CA VAL A 170 0.82 21.22 -4.83
C VAL A 170 0.17 19.89 -4.42
N LYS A 171 -0.86 19.95 -3.57
CA LYS A 171 -1.59 18.78 -3.04
C LYS A 171 -0.65 17.76 -2.36
N MET A 172 0.35 18.23 -1.62
CA MET A 172 1.32 17.38 -0.94
C MET A 172 1.13 17.42 0.57
N LEU A 173 1.14 16.26 1.20
CA LEU A 173 1.23 16.10 2.64
C LEU A 173 2.65 15.64 2.97
N ASP A 174 3.35 16.45 3.74
CA ASP A 174 4.68 16.15 4.25
C ASP A 174 4.53 15.65 5.69
N TYR A 175 5.25 14.58 6.02
CA TYR A 175 5.38 14.06 7.36
C TYR A 175 6.84 14.17 7.79
N GLU A 176 7.06 14.77 8.95
CA GLU A 176 8.32 14.67 9.70
C GLU A 176 8.10 13.64 10.81
N VAL A 177 8.92 12.60 10.81
CA VAL A 177 8.78 11.45 11.71
C VAL A 177 9.99 11.37 12.61
N ASP A 178 9.79 11.58 13.91
CA ASP A 178 10.78 11.27 14.92
C ASP A 178 10.44 9.89 15.51
N LEU A 179 11.33 8.94 15.32
CA LEU A 179 11.23 7.60 15.88
C LEU A 179 12.26 7.42 16.99
N PHE A 180 11.80 7.08 18.17
CA PHE A 180 12.65 6.73 19.30
C PHE A 180 12.48 5.24 19.61
N ARG A 181 13.59 4.54 19.77
CA ARG A 181 13.60 3.10 20.08
C ARG A 181 14.44 2.88 21.35
N LEU A 182 13.89 2.10 22.28
CA LEU A 182 14.58 1.71 23.49
C LEU A 182 15.65 0.65 23.14
N ARG A 183 16.88 0.93 23.54
CA ARG A 183 18.00 0.01 23.40
C ARG A 183 18.11 -0.90 24.61
N SER A 184 18.80 -2.02 24.44
CA SER A 184 19.06 -2.99 25.51
C SER A 184 19.87 -2.43 26.70
N ASP A 185 20.59 -1.30 26.47
CA ASP A 185 21.33 -0.59 27.54
C ASP A 185 20.46 0.45 28.28
N GLY A 186 19.18 0.56 27.95
CA GLY A 186 18.22 1.51 28.54
C GLY A 186 18.27 2.91 27.94
N ALA A 187 19.12 3.16 26.93
CA ALA A 187 19.15 4.43 26.21
C ALA A 187 18.13 4.46 25.08
N TRP A 188 17.60 5.64 24.78
CA TRP A 188 16.73 5.85 23.63
C TRP A 188 17.56 6.32 22.44
N GLU A 189 17.43 5.62 21.32
CA GLU A 189 17.99 6.00 20.03
C GLU A 189 16.94 6.74 19.22
N ARG A 190 17.29 7.92 18.68
CA ARG A 190 16.41 8.72 17.84
C ARG A 190 16.81 8.61 16.39
N ASP A 191 15.86 8.29 15.55
CA ASP A 191 15.94 8.39 14.10
C ASP A 191 14.96 9.45 13.59
N PHE A 192 15.27 10.02 12.42
CA PHE A 192 14.41 11.01 11.76
C PHE A 192 14.21 10.61 10.30
N GLU A 193 12.97 10.63 9.85
CA GLU A 193 12.60 10.37 8.47
C GLU A 193 11.60 11.42 7.97
N GLU A 194 11.65 11.72 6.67
CA GLU A 194 10.66 12.56 6.01
C GLU A 194 9.90 11.72 4.99
N HIS A 195 8.57 11.83 5.01
CA HIS A 195 7.71 11.19 4.02
C HIS A 195 6.88 12.23 3.30
N HIS A 196 6.68 12.02 2.01
CA HIS A 196 5.93 12.91 1.15
C HIS A 196 4.86 12.11 0.42
N GLN A 197 3.61 12.49 0.62
CA GLN A 197 2.48 11.87 -0.05
C GLN A 197 1.71 12.92 -0.85
N ARG A 198 1.23 12.54 -2.03
CA ARG A 198 0.37 13.38 -2.85
C ARG A 198 -1.08 12.95 -2.75
N ALA A 199 -1.96 13.93 -2.53
CA ALA A 199 -3.40 13.75 -2.60
C ALA A 199 -3.86 13.66 -4.07
N TYR A 200 -4.59 12.61 -4.40
CA TYR A 200 -5.16 12.38 -5.72
C TYR A 200 -6.69 12.39 -5.64
N ALA A 201 -7.33 13.13 -6.55
CA ALA A 201 -8.77 13.05 -6.69
C ALA A 201 -9.19 11.70 -7.30
N VAL A 202 -10.37 11.23 -6.94
CA VAL A 202 -10.94 9.98 -7.47
C VAL A 202 -11.01 10.01 -8.99
N GLU A 203 -11.37 11.15 -9.55
CA GLU A 203 -11.52 11.39 -10.98
C GLU A 203 -10.16 11.29 -11.71
N GLU A 204 -9.08 11.85 -11.11
CA GLU A 204 -7.72 11.76 -11.67
C GLU A 204 -7.30 10.29 -11.78
N LEU A 205 -7.42 9.53 -10.67
CA LEU A 205 -7.03 8.11 -10.64
C LEU A 205 -7.91 7.25 -11.57
N THR A 206 -9.22 7.53 -11.63
CA THR A 206 -10.14 6.83 -12.52
C THR A 206 -9.76 7.04 -13.99
N ALA A 207 -9.51 8.28 -14.40
CA ALA A 207 -9.11 8.60 -15.77
C ALA A 207 -7.80 7.90 -16.16
N TRP A 208 -6.80 7.87 -15.27
CA TRP A 208 -5.53 7.19 -15.56
C TRP A 208 -5.64 5.66 -15.58
N LEU A 209 -6.56 5.07 -14.80
CA LEU A 209 -6.87 3.64 -14.92
C LEU A 209 -7.54 3.31 -16.26
N GLU A 210 -8.48 4.15 -16.71
CA GLU A 210 -9.12 4.02 -18.02
C GLU A 210 -8.11 4.17 -19.15
N GLU A 211 -7.22 5.15 -19.06
CA GLU A 211 -6.12 5.38 -20.02
C GLU A 211 -5.18 4.16 -20.08
N ALA A 212 -4.88 3.51 -18.95
CA ALA A 212 -4.09 2.29 -18.89
C ALA A 212 -4.82 1.06 -19.49
N GLY A 213 -6.14 1.14 -19.69
CA GLY A 213 -6.99 0.08 -20.29
C GLY A 213 -7.83 -0.71 -19.28
N PHE A 214 -7.80 -0.38 -17.99
CA PHE A 214 -8.65 -1.03 -17.00
C PHE A 214 -10.13 -0.71 -17.22
N THR A 215 -10.99 -1.65 -16.85
CA THR A 215 -12.45 -1.56 -16.98
C THR A 215 -13.13 -1.92 -15.68
N ALA A 216 -14.45 -1.71 -15.59
CA ALA A 216 -15.25 -2.00 -14.40
C ALA A 216 -14.69 -1.33 -13.12
N ILE A 217 -14.11 -0.13 -13.28
CA ILE A 217 -13.51 0.64 -12.19
C ILE A 217 -14.61 1.01 -11.19
N ARG A 218 -14.36 0.74 -9.93
CA ARG A 218 -15.25 1.08 -8.82
C ARG A 218 -14.44 1.61 -7.64
N THR A 219 -15.07 2.55 -6.92
CA THR A 219 -14.54 3.05 -5.65
C THR A 219 -15.39 2.54 -4.49
N HIS A 220 -14.74 2.29 -3.36
CA HIS A 220 -15.36 1.79 -2.16
C HIS A 220 -14.90 2.60 -0.96
N GLY A 221 -15.80 2.83 0.00
CA GLY A 221 -15.41 3.36 1.30
C GLY A 221 -14.52 2.38 2.06
N GLU A 222 -13.85 2.85 3.10
CA GLU A 222 -12.95 2.00 3.88
C GLU A 222 -13.67 0.76 4.41
N LEU A 223 -13.19 -0.41 3.98
CA LEU A 223 -13.71 -1.75 4.29
C LEU A 223 -15.23 -1.91 4.07
N LYS A 224 -15.81 -1.13 3.14
CA LYS A 224 -17.25 -1.13 2.84
C LYS A 224 -17.46 -1.30 1.33
N LEU A 225 -18.39 -2.22 0.95
CA LEU A 225 -18.70 -2.46 -0.47
C LEU A 225 -19.50 -1.32 -1.13
N ARG A 226 -20.02 -0.36 -0.35
CA ARG A 226 -20.70 0.82 -0.90
C ARG A 226 -19.69 1.71 -1.64
N ARG A 227 -20.19 2.50 -2.58
CA ARG A 227 -19.38 3.52 -3.24
C ARG A 227 -18.77 4.49 -2.22
N ALA A 228 -17.52 4.86 -2.46
CA ALA A 228 -16.84 5.89 -1.67
C ALA A 228 -17.58 7.24 -1.76
N ASN A 229 -17.50 8.03 -0.70
CA ASN A 229 -18.01 9.38 -0.63
C ASN A 229 -16.98 10.32 0.05
N GLU A 230 -17.31 11.61 0.12
CA GLU A 230 -16.43 12.66 0.64
C GLU A 230 -16.01 12.50 2.12
N ARG A 231 -16.77 11.67 2.88
CA ARG A 231 -16.49 11.43 4.31
C ARG A 231 -15.54 10.26 4.56
N ASP A 232 -15.22 9.50 3.50
CA ASP A 232 -14.31 8.37 3.65
C ASP A 232 -12.86 8.88 3.68
N GLY A 233 -12.15 8.63 4.76
CA GLY A 233 -10.74 9.00 4.90
C GLY A 233 -9.82 8.15 4.01
N ARG A 234 -10.25 6.91 3.70
CA ARG A 234 -9.57 5.97 2.82
C ARG A 234 -10.53 5.47 1.76
N ILE A 235 -10.05 5.46 0.52
CA ILE A 235 -10.84 5.06 -0.66
C ILE A 235 -10.14 3.87 -1.30
N TYR A 236 -10.88 2.76 -1.41
CA TYR A 236 -10.43 1.59 -2.17
C TYR A 236 -10.90 1.69 -3.62
N PHE A 237 -10.02 1.32 -4.53
CA PHE A 237 -10.31 1.13 -5.95
C PHE A 237 -10.27 -0.36 -6.27
N SER A 238 -11.22 -0.81 -7.10
CA SER A 238 -11.17 -2.12 -7.73
C SER A 238 -11.44 -1.98 -9.23
N CYS A 239 -10.66 -2.67 -10.06
CA CYS A 239 -10.85 -2.65 -11.50
C CYS A 239 -10.36 -3.97 -12.12
N ILE A 240 -10.74 -4.19 -13.39
CA ILE A 240 -10.47 -5.43 -14.12
C ILE A 240 -9.62 -5.11 -15.35
N ARG A 241 -8.56 -5.90 -15.57
CA ARG A 241 -7.87 -5.91 -16.85
C ARG A 241 -8.78 -6.48 -17.93
N LYS A 242 -8.94 -5.75 -19.01
CA LYS A 242 -9.67 -6.22 -20.21
C LYS A 242 -8.94 -7.35 -20.90
#